data_4861c9b31bf56b753126d9734919785d
#
_entry.id   4861c9b31bf56b753126d9734919785d
#
_cell.length_a   1.000
_cell.length_b   1.000
_cell.length_c   1.000
_cell.angle_alpha   90.00
_cell.angle_beta   90.00
_cell.angle_gamma   90.00
#
_symmetry.space_group_name_H-M   'P 1'
#
loop_
_entity.id
_entity.type
_entity.pdbx_description
1 polymer ?
#
loop_
_entity_poly.entity_id
_entity_poly.type
_entity_poly.pdbx_seq_one_letter_code
_entity_poly.pdbx_strand_id
1 'polypeptide(L)'
;MSEGNASWVPFAKEEGKHIPSSAQLPDVFDSLYDRHGLLSFEPGNDPTSCRQLVKNSNIIPQCIEAYKRNIAGHGIALEYLPGESDETAKEEWNRAERFLETCNLEDNPEEIIGQLIEDLESTGMANMEVSWPTGSEFPTIFRMDPKYVRYTKESNPATIKRKRRISSTKTVEEFTQQIYARRYAMKRGTSVVWFRLFGTEGNENQVIPLKIGNDGAYGEPRWFGNAPGVVGSREAEELNVSYFSNGRMLSMILTVTNGRLTQQSMELLSKVKGSQSQGGILYLEAKGQETGGPLDEKVEKVSIKMDKLNDLLQQDALFLGYGKEKKADILSSFRLPPILVGQSSDYNRATAQAALQFAEEQVFEPYRKWIMNEIFNKRLFPAMGIFRVKAVLRAPSIIDPADRKAMLDFIADRGIMLVRDLIPIAEDVLGTTIDESKFSPEYLDTPIAQLAGSQPAILDPEGTGDADDLQERVSIIAKRLLRKGTAEVGAHV
;
A
#
# COMPACT_ATOMS: atom_id res chain seq x y z
N MET A 1 -33.80 -50.37 27.18
CA MET A 1 -33.28 -49.04 27.40
C MET A 1 -31.91 -49.20 28.03
N SER A 2 -30.84 -49.17 27.24
CA SER A 2 -29.48 -49.29 27.71
C SER A 2 -28.84 -47.90 27.67
N GLU A 3 -28.55 -47.39 28.85
CA GLU A 3 -27.85 -46.14 29.05
C GLU A 3 -26.42 -46.26 28.49
N GLY A 4 -26.13 -45.50 27.45
CA GLY A 4 -24.76 -45.35 26.92
C GLY A 4 -23.93 -44.42 27.80
N ASN A 5 -23.08 -45.02 28.65
CA ASN A 5 -22.05 -44.29 29.38
C ASN A 5 -21.03 -43.71 28.41
N ALA A 6 -21.08 -42.40 28.17
CA ALA A 6 -20.00 -41.66 27.56
C ALA A 6 -18.84 -41.57 28.53
N SER A 7 -17.86 -42.46 28.39
CA SER A 7 -16.59 -42.33 29.11
C SER A 7 -15.73 -41.24 28.51
N TRP A 8 -15.49 -40.19 29.30
CA TRP A 8 -14.44 -39.22 29.04
C TRP A 8 -13.09 -39.94 29.08
N VAL A 9 -12.41 -40.06 27.96
CA VAL A 9 -11.00 -40.46 27.94
C VAL A 9 -10.18 -39.20 28.18
N PRO A 10 -9.46 -39.06 29.34
CA PRO A 10 -8.58 -37.94 29.55
C PRO A 10 -7.42 -38.06 28.55
N PHE A 11 -7.17 -37.03 27.75
CA PHE A 11 -5.96 -36.92 26.98
C PHE A 11 -4.77 -37.02 27.93
N ALA A 12 -3.91 -38.02 27.73
CA ALA A 12 -2.67 -38.14 28.43
C ALA A 12 -1.85 -36.87 28.21
N LYS A 13 -1.59 -36.14 29.30
CA LYS A 13 -0.61 -35.04 29.30
C LYS A 13 0.76 -35.66 29.06
N GLU A 14 1.25 -35.64 27.84
CA GLU A 14 2.69 -35.73 27.63
C GLU A 14 3.30 -34.44 28.16
N GLU A 15 4.07 -34.56 29.23
CA GLU A 15 4.84 -33.47 29.82
C GLU A 15 5.81 -32.92 28.78
N GLY A 16 5.66 -31.68 28.41
CA GLY A 16 6.71 -30.89 27.73
C GLY A 16 6.42 -30.30 26.36
N LYS A 17 5.29 -30.57 25.71
CA LYS A 17 5.02 -30.01 24.35
C LYS A 17 3.63 -29.40 24.25
N HIS A 18 3.49 -28.19 24.67
CA HIS A 18 2.22 -27.45 24.46
C HIS A 18 2.20 -26.86 23.06
N ILE A 19 1.75 -27.64 22.08
CA ILE A 19 1.41 -27.17 20.75
C ILE A 19 -0.05 -26.76 20.77
N PRO A 20 -0.41 -25.54 20.34
CA PRO A 20 -1.81 -25.13 20.26
C PRO A 20 -2.62 -26.14 19.41
N SER A 21 -3.76 -26.60 19.93
CA SER A 21 -4.61 -27.60 19.24
C SER A 21 -5.09 -27.11 17.88
N SER A 22 -5.27 -25.80 17.69
CA SER A 22 -5.61 -25.18 16.41
C SER A 22 -4.54 -25.38 15.32
N ALA A 23 -3.26 -25.56 15.70
CA ALA A 23 -2.18 -25.83 14.75
C ALA A 23 -2.21 -27.28 14.21
N GLN A 24 -3.05 -28.16 14.76
CA GLN A 24 -3.19 -29.56 14.32
C GLN A 24 -4.29 -29.76 13.29
N LEU A 25 -5.09 -28.71 13.00
CA LEU A 25 -6.14 -28.81 11.99
C LEU A 25 -5.53 -28.97 10.59
N PRO A 26 -6.02 -29.93 9.78
CA PRO A 26 -5.55 -30.08 8.41
C PRO A 26 -5.86 -28.82 7.60
N ASP A 27 -4.93 -28.44 6.73
CA ASP A 27 -5.14 -27.34 5.80
C ASP A 27 -6.24 -27.73 4.79
N VAL A 28 -7.18 -26.86 4.54
CA VAL A 28 -8.34 -27.12 3.63
C VAL A 28 -7.86 -27.48 2.22
N PHE A 29 -6.63 -27.11 1.85
CA PHE A 29 -6.04 -27.33 0.52
C PHE A 29 -5.03 -28.48 0.45
N ASP A 30 -5.10 -29.43 1.36
CA ASP A 30 -4.19 -30.61 1.40
C ASP A 30 -4.09 -31.39 0.07
N SER A 31 -5.08 -31.28 -0.80
CA SER A 31 -5.10 -31.97 -2.10
C SER A 31 -4.35 -31.27 -3.23
N LEU A 32 -3.83 -30.05 -3.00
CA LEU A 32 -3.23 -29.22 -4.05
C LEU A 32 -1.68 -29.19 -4.01
N TYR A 33 -1.05 -30.22 -3.44
CA TYR A 33 0.41 -30.30 -3.35
C TYR A 33 1.02 -30.87 -4.62
N ASP A 34 2.15 -30.25 -5.03
CA ASP A 34 2.97 -30.79 -6.11
C ASP A 34 3.91 -31.94 -5.63
N ARG A 35 4.69 -32.49 -6.58
CA ARG A 35 5.66 -33.58 -6.29
C ARG A 35 6.72 -33.21 -5.22
N HIS A 36 6.90 -31.94 -4.92
CA HIS A 36 7.84 -31.44 -3.91
C HIS A 36 7.15 -31.12 -2.58
N GLY A 37 5.86 -31.40 -2.45
CA GLY A 37 5.05 -31.04 -1.27
C GLY A 37 4.80 -29.54 -1.16
N LEU A 38 4.88 -28.81 -2.30
CA LEU A 38 4.60 -27.39 -2.37
C LEU A 38 3.14 -27.17 -2.75
N LEU A 39 2.46 -26.35 -1.97
CA LEU A 39 1.06 -25.98 -2.19
C LEU A 39 0.95 -25.13 -3.46
N SER A 40 0.02 -25.49 -4.32
CA SER A 40 -0.35 -24.68 -5.48
C SER A 40 -1.18 -23.48 -5.04
N PHE A 41 -1.17 -22.40 -5.83
CA PHE A 41 -2.09 -21.28 -5.59
C PHE A 41 -3.53 -21.70 -5.86
N GLU A 42 -4.45 -21.06 -5.15
CA GLU A 42 -5.87 -21.20 -5.43
C GLU A 42 -6.21 -20.65 -6.82
N PRO A 43 -7.13 -21.29 -7.55
CA PRO A 43 -7.55 -20.79 -8.85
C PRO A 43 -8.04 -19.34 -8.76
N GLY A 44 -7.48 -18.46 -9.55
CA GLY A 44 -7.84 -17.03 -9.58
C GLY A 44 -7.11 -16.15 -8.55
N ASN A 45 -6.54 -16.73 -7.49
CA ASN A 45 -5.76 -16.00 -6.46
C ASN A 45 -4.25 -16.27 -6.60
N ASP A 46 -3.76 -16.51 -7.80
CA ASP A 46 -2.33 -16.56 -8.04
C ASP A 46 -1.74 -15.15 -8.25
N PRO A 47 -0.50 -14.88 -7.81
CA PRO A 47 0.11 -13.55 -7.90
C PRO A 47 0.19 -12.98 -9.33
N THR A 48 0.24 -13.83 -10.34
CA THR A 48 0.29 -13.39 -11.74
C THR A 48 -1.05 -12.85 -12.18
N SER A 49 -2.12 -13.60 -11.91
CA SER A 49 -3.50 -13.19 -12.20
C SER A 49 -3.89 -11.95 -11.41
N CYS A 50 -3.56 -11.88 -10.12
CA CYS A 50 -3.79 -10.70 -9.30
C CYS A 50 -3.11 -9.46 -9.87
N ARG A 51 -1.82 -9.55 -10.22
CA ARG A 51 -1.10 -8.42 -10.83
C ARG A 51 -1.64 -8.05 -12.21
N GLN A 52 -2.17 -9.01 -12.97
CA GLN A 52 -2.84 -8.72 -14.24
C GLN A 52 -4.12 -7.91 -14.01
N LEU A 53 -4.92 -8.28 -13.01
CA LEU A 53 -6.12 -7.52 -12.63
C LEU A 53 -5.77 -6.12 -12.15
N VAL A 54 -4.71 -5.97 -11.33
CA VAL A 54 -4.20 -4.66 -10.91
C VAL A 54 -3.85 -3.79 -12.12
N LYS A 55 -3.12 -4.34 -13.11
CA LYS A 55 -2.75 -3.60 -14.34
C LYS A 55 -3.97 -3.23 -15.20
N ASN A 56 -5.01 -4.04 -15.17
CA ASN A 56 -6.24 -3.78 -15.92
C ASN A 56 -7.17 -2.77 -15.23
N SER A 57 -6.93 -2.48 -13.96
CA SER A 57 -7.71 -1.50 -13.20
C SER A 57 -7.10 -0.11 -13.31
N ASN A 58 -7.94 0.89 -13.52
CA ASN A 58 -7.53 2.29 -13.54
C ASN A 58 -7.53 2.95 -12.15
N ILE A 59 -7.87 2.23 -11.07
CA ILE A 59 -7.94 2.75 -9.71
C ILE A 59 -7.07 1.97 -8.71
N ILE A 60 -6.93 0.65 -8.84
CA ILE A 60 -6.15 -0.17 -7.91
C ILE A 60 -4.67 0.24 -7.85
N PRO A 61 -3.97 0.52 -8.98
CA PRO A 61 -2.58 0.98 -8.92
C PRO A 61 -2.41 2.26 -8.11
N GLN A 62 -3.38 3.19 -8.21
CA GLN A 62 -3.37 4.46 -7.47
C GLN A 62 -3.59 4.23 -5.97
N CYS A 63 -4.47 3.27 -5.60
CA CYS A 63 -4.65 2.87 -4.21
C CYS A 63 -3.38 2.25 -3.63
N ILE A 64 -2.73 1.35 -4.38
CA ILE A 64 -1.46 0.72 -3.96
C ILE A 64 -0.36 1.78 -3.80
N GLU A 65 -0.26 2.71 -4.75
CA GLU A 65 0.72 3.80 -4.67
C GLU A 65 0.44 4.73 -3.48
N ALA A 66 -0.83 5.01 -3.16
CA ALA A 66 -1.21 5.76 -1.97
C ALA A 66 -0.76 5.04 -0.69
N TYR A 67 -0.95 3.72 -0.60
CA TYR A 67 -0.44 2.93 0.52
C TYR A 67 1.09 3.01 0.62
N LYS A 68 1.78 2.75 -0.48
CA LYS A 68 3.24 2.76 -0.54
C LYS A 68 3.84 4.09 -0.08
N ARG A 69 3.32 5.22 -0.61
CA ARG A 69 3.81 6.56 -0.26
C ARG A 69 3.50 6.97 1.17
N ASN A 70 2.27 6.76 1.62
CA ASN A 70 1.89 7.18 2.97
C ASN A 70 2.44 6.27 4.07
N ILE A 71 2.83 5.03 3.75
CA ILE A 71 3.42 4.11 4.72
C ILE A 71 4.95 4.18 4.70
N ALA A 72 5.59 3.99 3.55
CA ALA A 72 7.06 3.90 3.45
C ALA A 72 7.74 5.16 2.92
N GLY A 73 7.01 6.10 2.32
CA GLY A 73 7.58 7.23 1.59
C GLY A 73 8.17 8.34 2.46
N HIS A 74 8.04 8.28 3.79
CA HIS A 74 8.55 9.30 4.71
C HIS A 74 9.80 8.88 5.48
N GLY A 75 10.35 7.72 5.14
CA GLY A 75 11.58 7.19 5.73
C GLY A 75 11.38 6.47 7.06
N ILE A 76 12.46 5.82 7.52
CA ILE A 76 12.53 5.13 8.80
C ILE A 76 13.21 6.04 9.82
N ALA A 77 12.71 6.04 11.04
CA ALA A 77 13.36 6.65 12.18
C ALA A 77 13.61 5.60 13.26
N LEU A 78 14.61 5.84 14.07
CA LEU A 78 14.86 5.10 15.30
C LEU A 78 14.29 5.88 16.48
N GLU A 79 13.76 5.18 17.47
CA GLU A 79 13.29 5.76 18.72
C GLU A 79 13.76 4.90 19.89
N TYR A 80 14.19 5.56 20.96
CA TYR A 80 14.44 4.85 22.21
C TYR A 80 13.14 4.34 22.82
N LEU A 81 13.18 3.18 23.47
CA LEU A 81 12.07 2.78 24.30
C LEU A 81 11.97 3.69 25.53
N PRO A 82 10.77 3.92 26.07
CA PRO A 82 10.57 4.82 27.20
C PRO A 82 11.47 4.48 28.39
N GLY A 83 12.21 5.49 28.86
CA GLY A 83 13.14 5.36 30.00
C GLY A 83 14.46 4.64 29.70
N GLU A 84 14.83 4.56 28.43
CA GLU A 84 16.09 3.98 27.97
C GLU A 84 16.92 5.07 27.27
N SER A 85 17.94 5.59 27.94
CA SER A 85 18.87 6.58 27.39
C SER A 85 20.30 6.37 27.91
N ASP A 86 20.60 5.16 28.40
CA ASP A 86 21.89 4.77 28.90
C ASP A 86 22.92 4.54 27.75
N GLU A 87 24.20 4.37 28.11
CA GLU A 87 25.26 4.14 27.15
C GLU A 87 25.02 2.88 26.29
N THR A 88 24.44 1.85 26.88
CA THR A 88 24.08 0.63 26.16
C THR A 88 22.97 0.89 25.12
N ALA A 89 22.03 1.78 25.41
CA ALA A 89 21.01 2.20 24.45
C ALA A 89 21.61 2.95 23.24
N LYS A 90 22.64 3.76 23.49
CA LYS A 90 23.38 4.44 22.41
C LYS A 90 24.18 3.46 21.54
N GLU A 91 24.80 2.46 22.15
CA GLU A 91 25.45 1.39 21.38
C GLU A 91 24.47 0.62 20.52
N GLU A 92 23.29 0.26 21.06
CA GLU A 92 22.23 -0.39 20.32
C GLU A 92 21.68 0.51 19.19
N TRP A 93 21.59 1.84 19.42
CA TRP A 93 21.20 2.81 18.40
C TRP A 93 22.19 2.81 17.24
N ASN A 94 23.48 2.98 17.51
CA ASN A 94 24.50 2.99 16.49
C ASN A 94 24.56 1.68 15.69
N ARG A 95 24.26 0.55 16.34
CA ARG A 95 24.15 -0.76 15.67
C ARG A 95 22.90 -0.84 14.79
N ALA A 96 21.76 -0.33 15.26
CA ALA A 96 20.53 -0.27 14.47
C ALA A 96 20.68 0.63 13.25
N GLU A 97 21.30 1.79 13.40
CA GLU A 97 21.58 2.74 12.32
C GLU A 97 22.49 2.12 11.25
N ARG A 98 23.63 1.55 11.66
CA ARG A 98 24.53 0.83 10.73
C ARG A 98 23.84 -0.33 10.03
N PHE A 99 22.95 -1.06 10.71
CA PHE A 99 22.19 -2.12 10.09
C PHE A 99 21.25 -1.56 9.00
N LEU A 100 20.51 -0.49 9.27
CA LEU A 100 19.61 0.13 8.30
C LEU A 100 20.38 0.66 7.07
N GLU A 101 21.61 1.17 7.25
CA GLU A 101 22.45 1.63 6.15
C GLU A 101 23.06 0.49 5.31
N THR A 102 23.25 -0.69 5.90
CA THR A 102 24.00 -1.79 5.27
C THR A 102 23.17 -3.05 5.01
N CYS A 103 21.89 -3.04 5.35
CA CYS A 103 21.03 -4.23 5.23
C CYS A 103 20.79 -4.69 3.79
N ASN A 104 21.00 -3.81 2.82
CA ASN A 104 21.01 -4.12 1.39
C ASN A 104 21.91 -3.08 0.69
N LEU A 105 22.62 -3.52 -0.37
CA LEU A 105 23.54 -2.64 -1.10
C LEU A 105 22.89 -1.91 -2.28
N GLU A 106 21.75 -2.40 -2.75
CA GLU A 106 21.07 -1.87 -3.93
C GLU A 106 19.84 -1.03 -3.55
N ASP A 107 19.02 -1.54 -2.62
CA ASP A 107 17.77 -0.93 -2.20
C ASP A 107 17.89 -0.39 -0.76
N ASN A 108 17.36 0.79 -0.50
CA ASN A 108 17.19 1.30 0.86
C ASN A 108 16.10 0.50 1.61
N PRO A 109 16.17 0.42 2.96
CA PRO A 109 15.16 -0.31 3.74
C PRO A 109 13.72 0.17 3.47
N GLU A 110 13.51 1.46 3.24
CA GLU A 110 12.22 2.04 2.89
C GLU A 110 11.70 1.55 1.53
N GLU A 111 12.60 1.40 0.56
CA GLU A 111 12.27 0.87 -0.76
C GLU A 111 11.86 -0.60 -0.69
N ILE A 112 12.59 -1.40 0.10
CA ILE A 112 12.24 -2.80 0.35
C ILE A 112 10.85 -2.89 1.01
N ILE A 113 10.57 -2.07 2.03
CA ILE A 113 9.24 -2.01 2.66
C ILE A 113 8.19 -1.59 1.64
N GLY A 114 8.48 -0.58 0.82
CA GLY A 114 7.58 -0.15 -0.25
C GLY A 114 7.26 -1.26 -1.25
N GLN A 115 8.25 -2.05 -1.65
CA GLN A 115 8.07 -3.23 -2.51
C GLN A 115 7.25 -4.32 -1.82
N LEU A 116 7.45 -4.55 -0.52
CA LEU A 116 6.66 -5.52 0.26
C LEU A 116 5.20 -5.07 0.39
N ILE A 117 4.94 -3.75 0.56
CA ILE A 117 3.59 -3.19 0.59
C ILE A 117 2.92 -3.37 -0.78
N GLU A 118 3.64 -3.10 -1.87
CA GLU A 118 3.14 -3.32 -3.23
C GLU A 118 2.75 -4.79 -3.46
N ASP A 119 3.56 -5.73 -2.99
CA ASP A 119 3.26 -7.15 -3.06
C ASP A 119 2.04 -7.52 -2.20
N LEU A 120 1.97 -7.02 -0.97
CA LEU A 120 0.85 -7.26 -0.06
C LEU A 120 -0.47 -6.76 -0.64
N GLU A 121 -0.50 -5.53 -1.13
CA GLU A 121 -1.74 -4.93 -1.65
C GLU A 121 -2.10 -5.44 -3.05
N SER A 122 -1.13 -5.90 -3.85
CA SER A 122 -1.40 -6.48 -5.17
C SER A 122 -1.78 -7.95 -5.14
N THR A 123 -1.19 -8.74 -4.22
CA THR A 123 -1.32 -10.21 -4.22
C THR A 123 -1.78 -10.81 -2.90
N GLY A 124 -1.97 -9.99 -1.87
CA GLY A 124 -2.32 -10.43 -0.52
C GLY A 124 -1.16 -10.98 0.30
N MET A 125 0.01 -11.16 -0.29
CA MET A 125 1.17 -11.73 0.40
C MET A 125 2.48 -11.08 -0.03
N ALA A 126 3.42 -10.99 0.90
CA ALA A 126 4.79 -10.59 0.63
C ALA A 126 5.76 -11.48 1.44
N ASN A 127 6.95 -11.65 0.93
CA ASN A 127 7.96 -12.46 1.57
C ASN A 127 9.29 -11.73 1.55
N MET A 128 9.94 -11.65 2.70
CA MET A 128 11.25 -11.07 2.84
C MET A 128 12.26 -12.16 3.19
N GLU A 129 13.28 -12.33 2.37
CA GLU A 129 14.40 -13.19 2.65
C GLU A 129 15.35 -12.50 3.62
N VAL A 130 15.85 -13.25 4.58
CA VAL A 130 16.87 -12.83 5.53
C VAL A 130 18.04 -13.80 5.43
N SER A 131 19.17 -13.31 4.98
CA SER A 131 20.42 -14.05 4.85
C SER A 131 21.43 -13.56 5.87
N TRP A 132 22.12 -14.51 6.52
CA TRP A 132 23.19 -14.21 7.47
C TRP A 132 24.53 -14.57 6.83
N PRO A 133 25.23 -13.60 6.19
CA PRO A 133 26.52 -13.88 5.58
C PRO A 133 27.56 -14.28 6.63
N THR A 134 28.41 -15.26 6.31
CA THR A 134 29.48 -15.67 7.22
C THR A 134 30.46 -14.53 7.47
N GLY A 135 30.67 -14.18 8.73
CA GLY A 135 31.57 -13.08 9.12
C GLY A 135 30.92 -11.68 9.13
N SER A 136 29.65 -11.56 8.75
CA SER A 136 28.91 -10.31 8.90
C SER A 136 28.25 -10.21 10.28
N GLU A 137 28.28 -9.01 10.87
CA GLU A 137 27.54 -8.71 12.10
C GLU A 137 26.04 -8.63 11.85
N PHE A 138 25.63 -8.21 10.66
CA PHE A 138 24.24 -7.94 10.31
C PHE A 138 23.74 -8.87 9.21
N PRO A 139 22.44 -9.21 9.23
CA PRO A 139 21.81 -9.93 8.13
C PRO A 139 21.60 -9.00 6.93
N THR A 140 21.54 -9.59 5.76
CA THR A 140 21.09 -8.93 4.54
C THR A 140 19.62 -9.29 4.27
N ILE A 141 18.81 -8.32 3.88
CA ILE A 141 17.40 -8.49 3.60
C ILE A 141 17.09 -8.27 2.12
N PHE A 142 16.20 -9.09 1.57
CA PHE A 142 15.78 -9.02 0.16
C PHE A 142 14.28 -9.25 0.03
N ARG A 143 13.66 -8.56 -0.89
CA ARG A 143 12.31 -8.88 -1.33
C ARG A 143 12.32 -10.17 -2.13
N MET A 144 11.37 -11.07 -1.88
CA MET A 144 11.11 -12.26 -2.68
C MET A 144 9.84 -12.06 -3.50
N ASP A 145 9.92 -12.16 -4.85
CA ASP A 145 8.73 -12.01 -5.69
C ASP A 145 7.70 -13.12 -5.40
N PRO A 146 6.48 -12.77 -4.95
CA PRO A 146 5.42 -13.72 -4.60
C PRO A 146 5.09 -14.72 -5.71
N LYS A 147 5.28 -14.33 -6.96
CA LYS A 147 5.07 -15.21 -8.14
C LYS A 147 5.82 -16.53 -8.03
N TYR A 148 7.03 -16.50 -7.46
CA TYR A 148 7.92 -17.67 -7.39
C TYR A 148 7.91 -18.34 -6.02
N VAL A 149 7.37 -17.71 -4.99
CA VAL A 149 7.37 -18.27 -3.63
C VAL A 149 6.22 -19.27 -3.48
N ARG A 150 6.54 -20.41 -2.88
CA ARG A 150 5.59 -21.50 -2.58
C ARG A 150 5.79 -21.92 -1.13
N TYR A 151 4.71 -22.35 -0.50
CA TYR A 151 4.66 -22.79 0.88
C TYR A 151 4.45 -24.29 0.95
N THR A 152 5.00 -24.93 2.00
CA THR A 152 4.67 -26.32 2.29
C THR A 152 3.49 -26.40 3.26
N LYS A 153 3.00 -27.61 3.47
CA LYS A 153 2.10 -27.91 4.60
C LYS A 153 2.79 -27.59 5.94
N GLU A 154 2.01 -27.24 6.93
CA GLU A 154 2.41 -27.20 8.33
C GLU A 154 2.57 -28.63 8.85
N SER A 155 3.70 -29.25 8.59
CA SER A 155 3.85 -30.68 8.83
C SER A 155 4.79 -31.03 9.97
N ASN A 156 5.71 -30.13 10.30
CA ASN A 156 6.76 -30.45 11.28
C ASN A 156 6.74 -29.48 12.45
N PRO A 157 6.76 -30.00 13.70
CA PRO A 157 6.99 -29.15 14.86
C PRO A 157 8.36 -28.49 14.72
N ALA A 158 8.38 -27.18 14.73
CA ALA A 158 9.59 -26.38 14.73
C ALA A 158 9.66 -25.57 16.02
N THR A 159 10.87 -25.42 16.52
CA THR A 159 11.14 -24.61 17.71
C THR A 159 11.56 -23.23 17.26
N ILE A 160 10.78 -22.22 17.63
CA ILE A 160 11.17 -20.82 17.47
C ILE A 160 11.80 -20.36 18.77
N LYS A 161 13.01 -19.82 18.68
CA LYS A 161 13.71 -19.16 19.78
C LYS A 161 13.73 -17.65 19.52
N ARG A 162 13.27 -16.88 20.49
CA ARG A 162 13.28 -15.40 20.39
C ARG A 162 13.71 -14.81 21.71
N LYS A 163 14.67 -13.90 21.65
CA LYS A 163 15.03 -13.07 22.78
C LYS A 163 14.06 -11.89 22.86
N ARG A 164 13.60 -11.59 24.05
CA ARG A 164 12.70 -10.47 24.32
C ARG A 164 13.10 -9.77 25.60
N ARG A 165 13.09 -8.46 25.59
CA ARG A 165 13.26 -7.67 26.81
C ARG A 165 11.92 -7.53 27.52
N ILE A 166 11.91 -7.84 28.79
CA ILE A 166 10.73 -7.73 29.65
C ILE A 166 10.71 -6.31 30.24
N SER A 167 9.63 -5.56 29.99
CA SER A 167 9.52 -4.16 30.42
C SER A 167 9.56 -4.00 31.94
N SER A 168 8.99 -4.94 32.71
CA SER A 168 8.93 -4.88 34.17
C SER A 168 10.26 -5.09 34.85
N THR A 169 11.08 -6.05 34.37
CA THR A 169 12.37 -6.42 34.95
C THR A 169 13.55 -5.79 34.25
N LYS A 170 13.35 -5.20 33.08
CA LYS A 170 14.37 -4.69 32.14
C LYS A 170 15.42 -5.75 31.75
N THR A 171 15.13 -7.02 31.96
CA THR A 171 16.00 -8.17 31.61
C THR A 171 15.66 -8.70 30.23
N VAL A 172 16.68 -9.24 29.54
CA VAL A 172 16.50 -9.94 28.26
C VAL A 172 16.37 -11.42 28.54
N GLU A 173 15.26 -12.01 28.17
CA GLU A 173 14.97 -13.42 28.33
C GLU A 173 14.76 -14.09 26.97
N GLU A 174 15.17 -15.38 26.89
CA GLU A 174 14.93 -16.18 25.70
C GLU A 174 13.65 -17.00 25.86
N PHE A 175 12.73 -16.79 24.96
CA PHE A 175 11.48 -17.54 24.89
C PHE A 175 11.57 -18.57 23.79
N THR A 176 11.17 -19.79 24.15
CA THR A 176 11.10 -20.90 23.20
C THR A 176 9.66 -21.31 23.02
N GLN A 177 9.20 -21.35 21.77
CA GLN A 177 7.84 -21.77 21.42
C GLN A 177 7.89 -22.85 20.35
N GLN A 178 7.16 -23.93 20.58
CA GLN A 178 6.94 -24.95 19.56
C GLN A 178 5.73 -24.54 18.70
N ILE A 179 5.89 -24.63 17.39
CA ILE A 179 4.85 -24.35 16.38
C ILE A 179 4.92 -25.42 15.31
N TYR A 180 3.84 -25.60 14.57
CA TYR A 180 3.91 -26.25 13.27
C TYR A 180 4.30 -25.20 12.23
N ALA A 181 5.51 -25.32 11.70
CA ALA A 181 6.03 -24.35 10.74
C ALA A 181 5.91 -24.86 9.32
N ARG A 182 5.60 -23.93 8.40
CA ARG A 182 5.76 -24.14 6.97
C ARG A 182 7.23 -23.92 6.59
N ARG A 183 7.70 -24.67 5.59
CA ARG A 183 8.90 -24.32 4.84
C ARG A 183 8.48 -23.52 3.61
N TYR A 184 9.40 -22.77 3.12
CA TYR A 184 9.20 -21.88 1.97
C TYR A 184 10.14 -22.32 0.86
N ALA A 185 9.73 -22.14 -0.38
CA ALA A 185 10.57 -22.44 -1.52
C ALA A 185 10.39 -21.41 -2.63
N MET A 186 11.50 -20.95 -3.21
CA MET A 186 11.46 -20.22 -4.46
C MET A 186 11.54 -21.24 -5.61
N LYS A 187 10.48 -21.31 -6.42
CA LYS A 187 10.36 -22.22 -7.55
C LYS A 187 10.40 -21.45 -8.87
N ARG A 188 11.44 -21.69 -9.66
CA ARG A 188 11.57 -21.16 -11.03
C ARG A 188 11.76 -22.31 -12.00
N GLY A 189 10.73 -22.63 -12.77
CA GLY A 189 10.72 -23.81 -13.63
C GLY A 189 10.88 -25.10 -12.81
N THR A 190 11.96 -25.85 -13.05
CA THR A 190 12.31 -27.07 -12.31
C THR A 190 13.20 -26.84 -11.10
N SER A 191 13.82 -25.66 -10.98
CA SER A 191 14.71 -25.32 -9.88
C SER A 191 13.92 -24.89 -8.65
N VAL A 192 14.29 -25.45 -7.50
CA VAL A 192 13.66 -25.18 -6.20
C VAL A 192 14.76 -24.84 -5.19
N VAL A 193 14.68 -23.65 -4.61
CA VAL A 193 15.55 -23.20 -3.51
C VAL A 193 14.72 -23.16 -2.25
N TRP A 194 15.21 -23.80 -1.19
CA TRP A 194 14.49 -23.93 0.06
C TRP A 194 14.87 -22.84 1.06
N PHE A 195 13.88 -22.44 1.85
CA PHE A 195 14.00 -21.47 2.92
C PHE A 195 13.23 -21.96 4.13
N ARG A 196 13.63 -21.48 5.31
CA ARG A 196 12.95 -21.76 6.56
C ARG A 196 12.30 -20.50 7.15
N LEU A 197 11.35 -20.71 8.03
CA LEU A 197 10.73 -19.60 8.77
C LEU A 197 11.77 -18.91 9.64
N PHE A 198 11.71 -17.58 9.72
CA PHE A 198 12.61 -16.79 10.56
C PHE A 198 12.53 -17.19 12.04
N GLY A 199 13.70 -17.42 12.64
CA GLY A 199 13.85 -17.85 14.03
C GLY A 199 13.81 -19.36 14.25
N THR A 200 13.70 -20.19 13.20
CA THR A 200 13.85 -21.65 13.31
C THR A 200 15.29 -22.07 13.05
N GLU A 201 15.69 -23.22 13.60
CA GLU A 201 17.03 -23.76 13.46
C GLU A 201 17.25 -24.39 12.07
N GLY A 202 18.46 -24.29 11.52
CA GLY A 202 18.89 -24.85 10.24
C GLY A 202 19.90 -23.98 9.51
N ASN A 203 20.42 -24.46 8.37
CA ASN A 203 21.45 -23.78 7.58
C ASN A 203 20.90 -23.03 6.36
N GLU A 204 19.59 -23.14 6.09
CA GLU A 204 18.95 -22.47 4.96
C GLU A 204 18.71 -20.99 5.31
N ASN A 205 18.66 -20.12 4.30
CA ASN A 205 18.23 -18.74 4.48
C ASN A 205 16.80 -18.69 5.05
N GLN A 206 16.51 -17.63 5.74
CA GLN A 206 15.25 -17.47 6.47
C GLN A 206 14.27 -16.59 5.69
N VAL A 207 12.98 -16.79 5.92
CA VAL A 207 11.92 -15.96 5.33
C VAL A 207 11.06 -15.39 6.44
N ILE A 208 10.74 -14.10 6.32
CA ILE A 208 9.69 -13.42 7.07
C ILE A 208 8.49 -13.32 6.12
N PRO A 209 7.48 -14.18 6.28
CA PRO A 209 6.26 -14.10 5.49
C PRO A 209 5.32 -13.04 6.08
N LEU A 210 4.69 -12.29 5.20
CA LEU A 210 3.64 -11.31 5.51
C LEU A 210 2.42 -11.65 4.66
N LYS A 211 1.22 -11.58 5.23
CA LYS A 211 -0.03 -11.81 4.51
C LYS A 211 -1.16 -10.92 5.01
N ILE A 212 -2.06 -10.56 4.12
CA ILE A 212 -3.31 -9.86 4.41
C ILE A 212 -4.43 -10.89 4.41
N GLY A 213 -5.35 -10.75 5.37
CA GLY A 213 -6.57 -11.57 5.45
C GLY A 213 -6.28 -13.06 5.59
N ASN A 214 -7.31 -13.82 5.41
CA ASN A 214 -7.39 -15.23 5.12
C ASN A 214 -6.79 -16.24 6.10
N ASP A 215 -7.55 -17.30 6.34
CA ASP A 215 -7.18 -18.46 7.15
C ASP A 215 -6.30 -19.47 6.38
N GLY A 216 -6.15 -19.31 5.04
CA GLY A 216 -5.34 -20.16 4.19
C GLY A 216 -3.84 -19.96 4.29
N ALA A 217 -3.09 -20.76 3.54
CA ALA A 217 -1.63 -20.66 3.46
C ALA A 217 -1.18 -19.35 2.82
N TYR A 218 -1.83 -18.97 1.73
CA TYR A 218 -1.58 -17.75 0.99
C TYR A 218 -2.51 -16.63 1.45
N GLY A 219 -2.07 -15.39 1.35
CA GLY A 219 -2.91 -14.22 1.62
C GLY A 219 -3.83 -13.90 0.43
N GLU A 220 -4.78 -13.02 0.68
CA GLU A 220 -5.76 -12.55 -0.30
C GLU A 220 -5.78 -11.02 -0.31
N PRO A 221 -5.66 -10.35 -1.48
CA PRO A 221 -5.63 -8.90 -1.52
C PRO A 221 -7.00 -8.31 -1.13
N ARG A 222 -7.01 -7.14 -0.51
CA ARG A 222 -8.22 -6.48 0.03
C ARG A 222 -9.32 -6.27 -1.01
N TRP A 223 -8.94 -6.04 -2.26
CA TRP A 223 -9.83 -5.76 -3.38
C TRP A 223 -10.35 -7.01 -4.09
N PHE A 224 -9.90 -8.20 -3.68
CA PHE A 224 -10.21 -9.46 -4.40
C PHE A 224 -11.72 -9.72 -4.54
N GLY A 225 -12.51 -9.41 -3.52
CA GLY A 225 -13.96 -9.47 -3.59
C GLY A 225 -14.58 -8.59 -4.69
N ASN A 226 -13.87 -7.56 -5.12
CA ASN A 226 -14.27 -6.65 -6.20
C ASN A 226 -13.67 -7.02 -7.57
N ALA A 227 -12.99 -8.17 -7.71
CA ALA A 227 -12.37 -8.61 -8.96
C ALA A 227 -13.36 -8.66 -10.14
N PRO A 228 -14.61 -9.13 -10.00
CA PRO A 228 -15.60 -9.06 -11.08
C PRO A 228 -15.89 -7.62 -11.52
N GLY A 229 -15.91 -6.67 -10.59
CA GLY A 229 -16.11 -5.25 -10.88
C GLY A 229 -14.93 -4.62 -11.65
N VAL A 230 -13.70 -5.07 -11.37
CA VAL A 230 -12.49 -4.66 -12.11
C VAL A 230 -12.58 -5.12 -13.56
N VAL A 231 -12.89 -6.40 -13.79
CA VAL A 231 -13.05 -6.98 -15.13
C VAL A 231 -14.18 -6.28 -15.88
N GLY A 232 -15.36 -6.17 -15.25
CA GLY A 232 -16.51 -5.53 -15.88
C GLY A 232 -16.29 -4.04 -16.23
N SER A 233 -15.57 -3.31 -15.39
CA SER A 233 -15.19 -1.92 -15.69
C SER A 233 -14.25 -1.84 -16.90
N ARG A 234 -13.31 -2.76 -17.02
CA ARG A 234 -12.38 -2.83 -18.16
C ARG A 234 -13.13 -3.19 -19.46
N GLU A 235 -13.99 -4.19 -19.40
CA GLU A 235 -14.81 -4.59 -20.55
C GLU A 235 -15.74 -3.46 -21.00
N ALA A 236 -16.32 -2.70 -20.06
CA ALA A 236 -17.12 -1.52 -20.36
C ALA A 236 -16.29 -0.42 -21.06
N GLU A 237 -15.05 -0.20 -20.61
CA GLU A 237 -14.12 0.74 -21.27
C GLU A 237 -13.75 0.26 -22.69
N GLU A 238 -13.44 -1.02 -22.87
CA GLU A 238 -13.12 -1.60 -24.18
C GLU A 238 -14.31 -1.57 -25.13
N LEU A 239 -15.52 -1.83 -24.60
CA LEU A 239 -16.75 -1.67 -25.39
C LEU A 239 -16.92 -0.22 -25.84
N ASN A 240 -16.70 0.76 -24.95
CA ASN A 240 -16.76 2.16 -25.30
C ASN A 240 -15.71 2.54 -26.38
N VAL A 241 -14.47 2.07 -26.22
CA VAL A 241 -13.40 2.29 -27.21
C VAL A 241 -13.80 1.68 -28.55
N SER A 242 -14.29 0.44 -28.55
CA SER A 242 -14.78 -0.24 -29.75
C SER A 242 -15.94 0.54 -30.40
N TYR A 243 -16.84 1.04 -29.57
CA TYR A 243 -17.97 1.85 -30.00
C TYR A 243 -17.54 3.17 -30.69
N PHE A 244 -16.55 3.86 -30.09
CA PHE A 244 -15.98 5.06 -30.73
C PHE A 244 -15.14 4.74 -31.97
N SER A 245 -14.37 3.66 -31.93
CA SER A 245 -13.50 3.27 -33.06
C SER A 245 -14.29 2.78 -34.28
N ASN A 246 -15.35 2.03 -34.03
CA ASN A 246 -16.20 1.48 -35.09
C ASN A 246 -17.33 2.39 -35.52
N GLY A 247 -17.47 3.59 -34.89
CA GLY A 247 -18.43 4.63 -35.30
C GLY A 247 -19.87 4.19 -35.19
N ARG A 248 -20.38 3.94 -33.96
CA ARG A 248 -21.85 3.76 -33.65
C ARG A 248 -22.66 2.87 -34.61
N MET A 249 -22.03 1.98 -35.38
CA MET A 249 -22.64 1.42 -36.61
C MET A 249 -23.49 0.16 -36.42
N LEU A 250 -23.63 -0.37 -35.21
CA LEU A 250 -24.51 -1.54 -34.98
C LEU A 250 -25.97 -1.19 -34.66
N SER A 251 -26.36 0.09 -34.82
CA SER A 251 -27.68 0.55 -34.46
C SER A 251 -28.68 0.59 -35.61
N MET A 252 -28.37 0.01 -36.75
CA MET A 252 -29.29 -0.03 -37.89
C MET A 252 -29.42 -1.43 -38.48
N ILE A 253 -30.62 -1.89 -38.63
CA ILE A 253 -30.97 -3.05 -39.45
C ILE A 253 -31.42 -2.57 -40.79
N LEU A 254 -30.71 -2.96 -41.83
CA LEU A 254 -31.08 -2.68 -43.21
C LEU A 254 -31.85 -3.89 -43.75
N THR A 255 -33.13 -3.74 -43.98
CA THR A 255 -33.97 -4.76 -44.56
C THR A 255 -34.26 -4.40 -46.01
N VAL A 256 -33.85 -5.25 -46.93
CA VAL A 256 -34.15 -5.12 -48.36
C VAL A 256 -35.17 -6.18 -48.74
N THR A 257 -36.39 -5.76 -49.15
CA THR A 257 -37.46 -6.67 -49.52
C THR A 257 -37.61 -6.61 -51.05
N ASN A 258 -37.79 -7.78 -51.67
CA ASN A 258 -37.98 -7.98 -53.10
C ASN A 258 -36.81 -7.48 -53.98
N GLY A 259 -35.62 -7.46 -53.44
CA GLY A 259 -34.43 -7.05 -54.18
C GLY A 259 -33.12 -7.41 -53.52
N ARG A 260 -32.02 -7.10 -54.17
CA ARG A 260 -30.67 -7.22 -53.67
C ARG A 260 -29.94 -5.90 -53.79
N LEU A 261 -29.09 -5.57 -52.83
CA LEU A 261 -28.21 -4.41 -52.95
C LEU A 261 -27.25 -4.58 -54.11
N THR A 262 -26.99 -3.48 -54.82
CA THR A 262 -25.95 -3.47 -55.86
C THR A 262 -24.58 -3.70 -55.23
N GLN A 263 -23.64 -4.24 -56.02
CA GLN A 263 -22.27 -4.52 -55.54
C GLN A 263 -21.58 -3.24 -55.06
N GLN A 264 -21.84 -2.11 -55.73
CA GLN A 264 -21.34 -0.80 -55.30
C GLN A 264 -21.91 -0.38 -53.95
N SER A 265 -23.18 -0.63 -53.68
CA SER A 265 -23.80 -0.35 -52.35
C SER A 265 -23.26 -1.24 -51.25
N MET A 266 -22.94 -2.52 -51.53
CA MET A 266 -22.28 -3.42 -50.60
C MET A 266 -20.83 -2.98 -50.29
N GLU A 267 -20.09 -2.54 -51.27
CA GLU A 267 -18.74 -2.01 -51.12
C GLU A 267 -18.73 -0.71 -50.31
N LEU A 268 -19.70 0.18 -50.55
CA LEU A 268 -19.88 1.40 -49.76
C LEU A 268 -20.19 1.06 -48.28
N LEU A 269 -21.11 0.14 -48.03
CA LEU A 269 -21.43 -0.33 -46.67
C LEU A 269 -20.19 -0.91 -45.95
N SER A 270 -19.34 -1.66 -46.69
CA SER A 270 -18.13 -2.22 -46.12
C SER A 270 -17.05 -1.20 -45.75
N LYS A 271 -17.06 -0.05 -46.44
CA LYS A 271 -16.12 1.07 -46.23
C LYS A 271 -16.57 2.04 -45.14
N VAL A 272 -17.84 2.04 -44.76
CA VAL A 272 -18.39 2.88 -43.68
C VAL A 272 -17.97 2.29 -42.35
N LYS A 273 -16.73 2.59 -41.91
CA LYS A 273 -16.17 2.19 -40.61
C LYS A 273 -15.47 3.38 -39.95
N GLY A 274 -15.68 3.53 -38.66
CA GLY A 274 -14.95 4.49 -37.84
C GLY A 274 -15.49 5.91 -37.79
N SER A 275 -14.83 6.76 -37.04
CA SER A 275 -15.23 8.16 -36.77
C SER A 275 -15.23 9.05 -38.01
N GLN A 276 -14.50 8.69 -39.04
CA GLN A 276 -14.44 9.44 -40.30
C GLN A 276 -15.75 9.37 -41.13
N SER A 277 -16.65 8.44 -40.82
CA SER A 277 -17.94 8.27 -41.47
C SER A 277 -19.10 9.00 -40.77
N GLN A 278 -18.81 9.73 -39.71
CA GLN A 278 -19.83 10.51 -38.97
C GLN A 278 -20.27 11.71 -39.79
N GLY A 279 -21.58 11.82 -40.03
CA GLY A 279 -22.17 12.93 -40.76
C GLY A 279 -22.23 12.78 -42.29
N GLY A 280 -21.77 11.64 -42.83
CA GLY A 280 -21.90 11.34 -44.25
C GLY A 280 -23.31 10.87 -44.62
N ILE A 281 -23.76 11.21 -45.85
CA ILE A 281 -25.00 10.67 -46.41
C ILE A 281 -24.65 9.35 -47.11
N LEU A 282 -25.29 8.26 -46.68
CA LEU A 282 -25.14 6.95 -47.31
C LEU A 282 -26.26 6.78 -48.37
N TYR A 283 -25.87 6.71 -49.62
CA TYR A 283 -26.80 6.41 -50.72
C TYR A 283 -26.72 4.91 -51.04
N LEU A 284 -27.86 4.21 -50.93
CA LEU A 284 -27.97 2.78 -51.23
C LEU A 284 -28.91 2.54 -52.39
N GLU A 285 -28.47 1.78 -53.36
CA GLU A 285 -29.26 1.36 -54.50
C GLU A 285 -29.49 -0.16 -54.44
N ALA A 286 -30.74 -0.56 -54.68
CA ALA A 286 -31.11 -1.98 -54.77
C ALA A 286 -31.83 -2.27 -56.07
N LYS A 287 -31.47 -3.37 -56.70
CA LYS A 287 -32.14 -3.88 -57.89
C LYS A 287 -33.19 -4.93 -57.53
N GLY A 288 -34.35 -4.82 -58.15
CA GLY A 288 -35.41 -5.82 -57.98
C GLY A 288 -35.00 -7.19 -58.55
N GLN A 289 -35.53 -8.23 -57.94
CA GLN A 289 -35.36 -9.56 -58.46
C GLN A 289 -36.48 -9.80 -59.52
N GLU A 290 -36.07 -10.07 -60.73
CA GLU A 290 -37.01 -10.43 -61.82
C GLU A 290 -37.55 -11.82 -61.48
N THR A 291 -38.79 -11.89 -61.04
CA THR A 291 -39.53 -13.15 -60.78
C THR A 291 -40.68 -13.20 -61.79
N GLY A 292 -40.38 -13.64 -62.99
CA GLY A 292 -41.40 -13.80 -64.02
C GLY A 292 -40.84 -14.35 -65.29
N GLY A 293 -41.59 -15.27 -65.95
CA GLY A 293 -41.28 -15.72 -67.31
C GLY A 293 -41.56 -14.62 -68.32
N PRO A 294 -41.17 -14.77 -69.59
CA PRO A 294 -41.12 -13.69 -70.60
C PRO A 294 -42.50 -13.04 -70.98
N LEU A 295 -43.60 -13.32 -70.27
CA LEU A 295 -44.95 -12.79 -70.53
C LEU A 295 -45.59 -12.18 -69.28
N ASP A 296 -44.95 -12.05 -68.13
CA ASP A 296 -45.53 -11.47 -66.92
C ASP A 296 -44.54 -10.56 -66.20
N GLU A 297 -44.40 -9.32 -66.64
CA GLU A 297 -43.65 -8.25 -66.03
C GLU A 297 -44.37 -7.71 -64.78
N LYS A 298 -44.39 -8.49 -63.71
CA LYS A 298 -44.69 -7.96 -62.37
C LYS A 298 -43.39 -7.55 -61.70
N VAL A 299 -42.99 -6.32 -61.88
CA VAL A 299 -41.94 -5.72 -61.12
C VAL A 299 -42.45 -5.47 -59.70
N GLU A 300 -42.18 -6.35 -58.78
CA GLU A 300 -42.43 -6.11 -57.35
C GLU A 300 -41.59 -4.93 -56.88
N LYS A 301 -42.22 -3.92 -56.26
CA LYS A 301 -41.52 -2.75 -55.74
C LYS A 301 -40.46 -3.16 -54.71
N VAL A 302 -39.21 -2.84 -54.98
CA VAL A 302 -38.12 -2.96 -54.02
C VAL A 302 -38.34 -1.97 -52.90
N SER A 303 -38.28 -2.44 -51.69
CA SER A 303 -38.35 -1.61 -50.48
C SER A 303 -37.07 -1.77 -49.66
N ILE A 304 -36.44 -0.63 -49.37
CA ILE A 304 -35.32 -0.56 -48.43
C ILE A 304 -35.86 0.08 -47.14
N LYS A 305 -35.81 -0.67 -46.04
CA LYS A 305 -36.20 -0.16 -44.73
C LYS A 305 -34.99 -0.12 -43.82
N MET A 306 -34.75 1.03 -43.21
CA MET A 306 -33.75 1.21 -42.19
C MET A 306 -34.43 1.31 -40.83
N ASP A 307 -34.28 0.33 -40.02
CA ASP A 307 -34.76 0.33 -38.63
C ASP A 307 -33.60 0.74 -37.72
N LYS A 308 -33.76 1.85 -37.02
CA LYS A 308 -32.81 2.32 -36.04
C LYS A 308 -33.04 1.56 -34.73
N LEU A 309 -32.03 0.88 -34.23
CA LEU A 309 -32.03 0.23 -32.91
C LEU A 309 -31.77 1.23 -31.77
N ASN A 310 -32.30 2.46 -31.92
CA ASN A 310 -32.00 3.56 -30.99
C ASN A 310 -32.46 3.31 -29.53
N ASP A 311 -33.42 2.43 -29.30
CA ASP A 311 -33.92 2.14 -27.93
C ASP A 311 -32.97 1.31 -27.08
N LEU A 312 -31.98 0.67 -27.69
CA LEU A 312 -30.88 -0.01 -26.96
C LEU A 312 -29.77 0.97 -26.49
N LEU A 313 -29.78 2.18 -26.95
CA LEU A 313 -28.71 3.18 -26.74
C LEU A 313 -28.87 4.01 -25.46
N GLN A 314 -29.97 3.89 -24.72
CA GLN A 314 -30.06 4.44 -23.34
C GLN A 314 -29.12 3.76 -22.34
N GLN A 315 -28.42 2.70 -22.74
CA GLN A 315 -27.47 1.98 -21.90
C GLN A 315 -26.13 2.69 -21.70
N ASP A 316 -25.80 3.71 -22.51
CA ASP A 316 -24.53 4.47 -22.36
C ASP A 316 -24.40 5.11 -20.96
N ALA A 317 -25.51 5.58 -20.38
CA ALA A 317 -25.52 6.11 -19.03
C ALA A 317 -25.30 5.03 -17.95
N LEU A 318 -25.72 3.79 -18.23
CA LEU A 318 -25.55 2.65 -17.31
C LEU A 318 -24.07 2.26 -17.19
N PHE A 319 -23.31 2.25 -18.29
CA PHE A 319 -21.89 1.90 -18.25
C PHE A 319 -21.04 2.96 -17.54
N LEU A 320 -21.36 4.24 -17.70
CA LEU A 320 -20.71 5.32 -16.97
C LEU A 320 -21.03 5.28 -15.48
N GLY A 321 -22.29 5.01 -15.12
CA GLY A 321 -22.72 4.81 -13.74
C GLY A 321 -22.03 3.61 -13.08
N TYR A 322 -22.00 2.49 -13.77
CA TYR A 322 -21.34 1.27 -13.33
C TYR A 322 -19.84 1.49 -13.03
N GLY A 323 -19.11 2.16 -13.94
CA GLY A 323 -17.69 2.45 -13.73
C GLY A 323 -17.42 3.31 -12.50
N LYS A 324 -18.29 4.34 -12.24
CA LYS A 324 -18.17 5.18 -11.04
C LYS A 324 -18.45 4.40 -9.76
N GLU A 325 -19.51 3.59 -9.75
CA GLU A 325 -19.88 2.75 -8.61
C GLU A 325 -18.76 1.75 -8.27
N LYS A 326 -18.24 1.05 -9.28
CA LYS A 326 -17.16 0.08 -9.05
C LYS A 326 -15.84 0.71 -8.58
N LYS A 327 -15.53 1.93 -9.01
CA LYS A 327 -14.42 2.70 -8.45
C LYS A 327 -14.62 3.01 -6.98
N ALA A 328 -15.83 3.40 -6.57
CA ALA A 328 -16.16 3.65 -5.17
C ALA A 328 -16.08 2.38 -4.31
N ASP A 329 -16.55 1.24 -4.83
CA ASP A 329 -16.46 -0.06 -4.16
C ASP A 329 -14.98 -0.46 -3.91
N ILE A 330 -14.12 -0.26 -4.91
CA ILE A 330 -12.67 -0.55 -4.78
C ILE A 330 -12.04 0.38 -3.75
N LEU A 331 -12.30 1.69 -3.79
CA LEU A 331 -11.81 2.63 -2.78
C LEU A 331 -12.25 2.25 -1.37
N SER A 332 -13.50 1.81 -1.22
CA SER A 332 -14.04 1.32 0.04
C SER A 332 -13.30 0.09 0.56
N SER A 333 -12.90 -0.84 -0.32
CA SER A 333 -12.12 -2.03 0.07
C SER A 333 -10.72 -1.67 0.61
N PHE A 334 -10.12 -0.60 0.09
CA PHE A 334 -8.88 -0.03 0.61
C PHE A 334 -9.09 0.92 1.79
N ARG A 335 -10.33 1.31 2.12
CA ARG A 335 -10.69 2.34 3.10
C ARG A 335 -10.02 3.68 2.84
N LEU A 336 -9.81 4.02 1.57
CA LEU A 336 -9.18 5.26 1.16
C LEU A 336 -10.23 6.31 0.78
N PRO A 337 -10.11 7.53 1.29
CA PRO A 337 -10.89 8.65 0.79
C PRO A 337 -10.45 9.00 -0.65
N PRO A 338 -11.39 9.40 -1.53
CA PRO A 338 -11.11 9.68 -2.95
C PRO A 338 -10.01 10.70 -3.20
N ILE A 339 -9.79 11.63 -2.27
CA ILE A 339 -8.72 12.64 -2.39
C ILE A 339 -7.31 12.03 -2.46
N LEU A 340 -7.06 10.91 -1.80
CA LEU A 340 -5.75 10.24 -1.81
C LEU A 340 -5.40 9.59 -3.15
N VAL A 341 -6.40 9.40 -4.02
CA VAL A 341 -6.22 8.87 -5.38
C VAL A 341 -6.45 9.93 -6.45
N GLY A 342 -6.37 11.22 -6.07
CA GLY A 342 -6.47 12.35 -7.00
C GLY A 342 -7.89 12.74 -7.40
N GLN A 343 -8.93 12.27 -6.71
CA GLN A 343 -10.32 12.65 -6.95
C GLN A 343 -10.75 13.71 -5.92
N SER A 344 -10.87 14.97 -6.36
CA SER A 344 -11.08 16.12 -5.46
C SER A 344 -12.35 16.92 -5.72
N SER A 345 -13.26 16.43 -6.59
CA SER A 345 -14.41 17.20 -7.09
C SER A 345 -15.36 17.74 -6.01
N ASP A 346 -15.38 17.15 -4.81
CA ASP A 346 -16.35 17.46 -3.76
C ASP A 346 -15.70 17.82 -2.41
N TYR A 347 -14.40 18.12 -2.39
CA TYR A 347 -13.68 18.41 -1.16
C TYR A 347 -13.42 19.90 -0.97
N ASN A 348 -13.89 20.47 0.13
CA ASN A 348 -13.34 21.72 0.67
C ASN A 348 -12.12 21.42 1.57
N ARG A 349 -11.37 22.45 1.99
CA ARG A 349 -10.16 22.28 2.81
C ARG A 349 -10.43 21.49 4.09
N ALA A 350 -11.49 21.79 4.80
CA ALA A 350 -11.81 21.16 6.09
C ALA A 350 -12.18 19.68 5.92
N THR A 351 -13.00 19.35 4.91
CA THR A 351 -13.36 17.95 4.62
C THR A 351 -12.18 17.15 4.09
N ALA A 352 -11.28 17.78 3.31
CA ALA A 352 -10.06 17.18 2.84
C ALA A 352 -9.12 16.82 4.01
N GLN A 353 -8.92 17.74 4.92
CA GLN A 353 -8.08 17.54 6.11
C GLN A 353 -8.64 16.46 7.02
N ALA A 354 -9.95 16.48 7.31
CA ALA A 354 -10.60 15.44 8.09
C ALA A 354 -10.51 14.06 7.44
N ALA A 355 -10.64 13.99 6.11
CA ALA A 355 -10.51 12.73 5.37
C ALA A 355 -9.07 12.18 5.41
N LEU A 356 -8.06 13.04 5.28
CA LEU A 356 -6.65 12.66 5.40
C LEU A 356 -6.31 12.19 6.81
N GLN A 357 -6.78 12.91 7.84
CA GLN A 357 -6.60 12.52 9.24
C GLN A 357 -7.25 11.18 9.54
N PHE A 358 -8.48 10.96 9.07
CA PHE A 358 -9.16 9.66 9.21
C PHE A 358 -8.37 8.52 8.57
N ALA A 359 -7.87 8.71 7.35
CA ALA A 359 -7.06 7.70 6.66
C ALA A 359 -5.74 7.43 7.41
N GLU A 360 -5.11 8.47 7.96
CA GLU A 360 -3.90 8.35 8.75
C GLU A 360 -4.13 7.52 10.01
N GLU A 361 -5.12 7.88 10.83
CA GLU A 361 -5.39 7.23 12.11
C GLU A 361 -5.94 5.80 11.97
N GLN A 362 -6.79 5.55 10.96
CA GLN A 362 -7.49 4.27 10.83
C GLN A 362 -6.81 3.28 9.89
N VAL A 363 -5.98 3.74 8.97
CA VAL A 363 -5.38 2.91 7.93
C VAL A 363 -3.87 2.91 8.01
N PHE A 364 -3.22 4.06 7.86
CA PHE A 364 -1.78 4.11 7.65
C PHE A 364 -0.97 3.91 8.93
N GLU A 365 -1.33 4.57 10.03
CA GLU A 365 -0.62 4.43 11.30
C GLU A 365 -0.65 2.98 11.84
N PRO A 366 -1.81 2.28 11.91
CA PRO A 366 -1.85 0.90 12.32
C PRO A 366 -1.03 -0.02 11.41
N TYR A 367 -1.02 0.26 10.10
CA TYR A 367 -0.28 -0.54 9.14
C TYR A 367 1.24 -0.34 9.26
N ARG A 368 1.72 0.92 9.44
CA ARG A 368 3.13 1.22 9.73
C ARG A 368 3.58 0.48 10.99
N LYS A 369 2.81 0.57 12.08
CA LYS A 369 3.11 -0.13 13.33
C LYS A 369 3.16 -1.64 13.15
N TRP A 370 2.22 -2.20 12.39
CA TRP A 370 2.18 -3.63 12.12
C TRP A 370 3.40 -4.10 11.35
N ILE A 371 3.71 -3.48 10.20
CA ILE A 371 4.82 -3.93 9.34
C ILE A 371 6.18 -3.78 10.02
N MET A 372 6.41 -2.66 10.73
CA MET A 372 7.66 -2.46 11.48
C MET A 372 7.82 -3.44 12.63
N ASN A 373 6.73 -3.75 13.33
CA ASN A 373 6.76 -4.76 14.37
C ASN A 373 7.03 -6.16 13.83
N GLU A 374 6.39 -6.53 12.70
CA GLU A 374 6.55 -7.87 12.13
C GLU A 374 7.94 -8.09 11.51
N ILE A 375 8.59 -7.06 11.01
CA ILE A 375 9.91 -7.16 10.37
C ILE A 375 11.01 -6.86 11.38
N PHE A 376 11.08 -5.62 11.88
CA PHE A 376 12.23 -5.12 12.64
C PHE A 376 12.11 -5.38 14.14
N ASN A 377 11.07 -4.83 14.78
CA ASN A 377 11.03 -4.72 16.23
C ASN A 377 10.86 -6.07 16.95
N LYS A 378 10.14 -7.03 16.37
CA LYS A 378 9.90 -8.35 16.96
C LYS A 378 10.85 -9.44 16.44
N ARG A 379 11.49 -9.24 15.29
CA ARG A 379 12.29 -10.27 14.62
C ARG A 379 13.74 -9.88 14.43
N LEU A 380 14.04 -8.91 13.56
CA LEU A 380 15.41 -8.57 13.20
C LEU A 380 16.18 -7.95 14.35
N PHE A 381 15.67 -6.94 15.02
CA PHE A 381 16.36 -6.25 16.11
C PHE A 381 16.68 -7.20 17.29
N PRO A 382 15.73 -7.99 17.81
CA PRO A 382 16.04 -8.96 18.86
C PRO A 382 17.03 -10.04 18.43
N ALA A 383 17.02 -10.46 17.15
CA ALA A 383 18.01 -11.42 16.63
C ALA A 383 19.42 -10.84 16.58
N MET A 384 19.55 -9.52 16.38
CA MET A 384 20.81 -8.78 16.42
C MET A 384 21.20 -8.33 17.85
N GLY A 385 20.37 -8.59 18.87
CA GLY A 385 20.63 -8.17 20.24
C GLY A 385 20.31 -6.69 20.51
N ILE A 386 19.42 -6.09 19.70
CA ILE A 386 18.91 -4.72 19.87
C ILE A 386 17.57 -4.79 20.57
N PHE A 387 17.46 -4.22 21.77
CA PHE A 387 16.28 -4.35 22.64
C PHE A 387 15.78 -3.02 23.21
N ARG A 388 16.58 -1.94 23.16
CA ARG A 388 16.26 -0.64 23.73
C ARG A 388 15.85 0.39 22.69
N VAL A 389 15.99 0.03 21.42
CA VAL A 389 15.67 0.86 20.26
C VAL A 389 14.60 0.19 19.43
N LYS A 390 13.67 0.94 18.91
CA LYS A 390 12.67 0.50 17.95
C LYS A 390 12.78 1.30 16.65
N ALA A 391 12.51 0.65 15.54
CA ALA A 391 12.37 1.30 14.25
C ALA A 391 10.89 1.66 14.02
N VAL A 392 10.65 2.86 13.52
CA VAL A 392 9.33 3.38 13.18
C VAL A 392 9.36 4.02 11.80
N LEU A 393 8.26 3.90 11.04
CA LEU A 393 8.08 4.64 9.81
C LEU A 393 7.50 6.02 10.14
N ARG A 394 8.12 7.06 9.61
CA ARG A 394 7.64 8.44 9.80
C ARG A 394 6.28 8.63 9.13
N ALA A 395 5.47 9.48 9.74
CA ALA A 395 4.18 9.89 9.21
C ALA A 395 4.28 11.22 8.48
N PRO A 396 3.42 11.49 7.48
CA PRO A 396 3.28 12.83 6.92
C PRO A 396 2.75 13.80 8.01
N SER A 397 3.19 15.04 7.98
CA SER A 397 2.63 16.07 8.86
C SER A 397 1.29 16.54 8.30
N ILE A 398 0.19 16.10 8.90
CA ILE A 398 -1.19 16.44 8.47
C ILE A 398 -1.71 17.65 9.26
N ILE A 399 -1.05 18.04 10.36
CA ILE A 399 -1.47 19.15 11.21
C ILE A 399 -1.32 20.47 10.44
N ASP A 400 -2.40 21.26 10.43
CA ASP A 400 -2.36 22.60 9.85
C ASP A 400 -1.24 23.42 10.53
N PRO A 401 -0.37 24.11 9.75
CA PRO A 401 0.66 24.96 10.32
C PRO A 401 0.14 25.98 11.33
N ALA A 402 -1.11 26.45 11.17
CA ALA A 402 -1.74 27.37 12.11
C ALA A 402 -2.08 26.67 13.45
N ASP A 403 -2.62 25.46 13.40
CA ASP A 403 -2.93 24.66 14.59
C ASP A 403 -1.64 24.22 15.30
N ARG A 404 -0.62 23.80 14.53
CA ARG A 404 0.70 23.47 15.08
C ARG A 404 1.33 24.66 15.80
N LYS A 405 1.22 25.85 15.21
CA LYS A 405 1.69 27.09 15.85
C LYS A 405 0.92 27.37 17.13
N ALA A 406 -0.40 27.30 17.12
CA ALA A 406 -1.24 27.54 18.30
C ALA A 406 -0.92 26.55 19.43
N MET A 407 -0.67 25.28 19.11
CA MET A 407 -0.24 24.29 20.11
C MET A 407 1.15 24.61 20.67
N LEU A 408 2.11 24.99 19.82
CA LEU A 408 3.45 25.38 20.25
C LEU A 408 3.43 26.63 21.12
N ASP A 409 2.67 27.66 20.75
CA ASP A 409 2.49 28.88 21.54
C ASP A 409 1.87 28.53 22.91
N PHE A 410 0.84 27.69 22.95
CA PHE A 410 0.21 27.25 24.21
C PHE A 410 1.18 26.50 25.13
N ILE A 411 2.03 25.58 24.59
CA ILE A 411 3.01 24.82 25.37
C ILE A 411 4.14 25.75 25.86
N ALA A 412 4.61 26.65 24.98
CA ALA A 412 5.63 27.62 25.29
C ALA A 412 5.20 28.60 26.41
N ASP A 413 3.97 29.14 26.35
CA ASP A 413 3.40 30.05 27.36
C ASP A 413 3.27 29.39 28.74
N ARG A 414 3.09 28.06 28.78
CA ARG A 414 3.01 27.30 30.05
C ARG A 414 4.37 26.98 30.65
N GLY A 415 5.48 27.33 29.97
CA GLY A 415 6.83 27.08 30.46
C GLY A 415 7.24 25.60 30.50
N ILE A 416 6.52 24.75 29.78
CA ILE A 416 6.78 23.30 29.72
C ILE A 416 7.91 22.99 28.73
N MET A 417 8.11 23.85 27.70
CA MET A 417 9.06 23.67 26.62
C MET A 417 10.36 24.39 26.91
N LEU A 418 11.46 23.68 26.82
CA LEU A 418 12.83 24.22 26.90
C LEU A 418 13.30 24.67 25.52
N VAL A 419 14.33 25.54 25.47
CA VAL A 419 14.95 25.96 24.20
C VAL A 419 15.48 24.78 23.42
N ARG A 420 16.07 23.79 24.11
CA ARG A 420 16.54 22.53 23.49
C ARG A 420 15.42 21.80 22.75
N ASP A 421 14.21 21.77 23.27
CA ASP A 421 13.08 21.09 22.65
C ASP A 421 12.58 21.80 21.38
N LEU A 422 12.90 23.11 21.24
CA LEU A 422 12.56 23.91 20.05
C LEU A 422 13.49 23.65 18.89
N ILE A 423 14.73 23.22 19.13
CA ILE A 423 15.76 23.04 18.09
C ILE A 423 15.32 22.04 17.01
N PRO A 424 14.86 20.82 17.33
CA PRO A 424 14.41 19.88 16.31
C PRO A 424 13.22 20.40 15.49
N ILE A 425 12.35 21.19 16.12
CA ILE A 425 11.19 21.80 15.46
C ILE A 425 11.65 22.90 14.50
N ALA A 426 12.65 23.70 14.92
CA ALA A 426 13.22 24.74 14.10
C ALA A 426 14.02 24.14 12.90
N GLU A 427 14.74 23.07 13.11
CA GLU A 427 15.43 22.31 12.06
C GLU A 427 14.46 21.77 11.01
N ASP A 428 13.34 21.17 11.45
CA ASP A 428 12.29 20.67 10.57
C ASP A 428 11.65 21.79 9.71
N VAL A 429 11.46 22.98 10.30
CA VAL A 429 10.86 24.12 9.61
C VAL A 429 11.85 24.82 8.67
N LEU A 430 13.12 24.92 9.07
CA LEU A 430 14.17 25.63 8.32
C LEU A 430 14.87 24.74 7.29
N GLY A 431 14.78 23.41 7.43
CA GLY A 431 15.47 22.45 6.59
C GLY A 431 17.00 22.48 6.76
N THR A 432 17.51 22.99 7.89
CA THR A 432 18.93 23.12 8.19
C THR A 432 19.20 22.62 9.60
N THR A 433 20.33 21.97 9.81
CA THR A 433 20.77 21.55 11.14
C THR A 433 21.30 22.74 11.93
N ILE A 434 20.91 22.81 13.20
CA ILE A 434 21.34 23.84 14.15
C ILE A 434 22.41 23.23 15.05
N ASP A 435 23.59 23.84 15.07
CA ASP A 435 24.70 23.37 15.90
C ASP A 435 24.49 23.79 17.37
N GLU A 436 24.05 22.83 18.19
CA GLU A 436 23.77 23.04 19.62
C GLU A 436 25.03 23.50 20.40
N SER A 437 26.23 23.19 19.93
CA SER A 437 27.48 23.56 20.61
C SER A 437 27.72 25.06 20.68
N LYS A 438 27.02 25.84 19.85
CA LYS A 438 27.08 27.32 19.82
C LYS A 438 26.26 27.97 20.94
N PHE A 439 25.49 27.22 21.68
CA PHE A 439 24.63 27.73 22.76
C PHE A 439 25.14 27.25 24.12
N SER A 440 25.02 28.10 25.17
CA SER A 440 25.37 27.65 26.50
C SER A 440 24.36 26.59 27.01
N PRO A 441 24.82 25.61 27.82
CA PRO A 441 23.92 24.60 28.38
C PRO A 441 22.80 25.23 29.22
N GLU A 442 23.09 26.32 29.94
CA GLU A 442 22.09 27.04 30.74
C GLU A 442 21.00 27.67 29.88
N TYR A 443 21.37 28.18 28.69
CA TYR A 443 20.43 28.75 27.74
C TYR A 443 19.52 27.65 27.14
N LEU A 444 20.09 26.51 26.77
CA LEU A 444 19.35 25.38 26.22
C LEU A 444 18.33 24.80 27.21
N ASP A 445 18.63 24.83 28.50
CA ASP A 445 17.76 24.32 29.58
C ASP A 445 16.79 25.38 30.13
N THR A 446 16.77 26.59 29.54
CA THR A 446 15.86 27.66 29.95
C THR A 446 14.47 27.44 29.37
N PRO A 447 13.37 27.56 30.17
CA PRO A 447 12.01 27.53 29.66
C PRO A 447 11.76 28.72 28.71
N ILE A 448 11.13 28.45 27.56
CA ILE A 448 10.86 29.47 26.52
C ILE A 448 10.06 30.66 27.08
N ALA A 449 9.14 30.41 28.01
CA ALA A 449 8.34 31.45 28.66
C ALA A 449 9.19 32.53 29.39
N GLN A 450 10.41 32.19 29.83
CA GLN A 450 11.33 33.10 30.47
C GLN A 450 12.14 33.95 29.50
N LEU A 451 12.20 33.58 28.24
CA LEU A 451 12.95 34.27 27.20
C LEU A 451 12.22 35.46 26.58
N ALA A 452 10.93 35.63 26.88
CA ALA A 452 10.11 36.72 26.34
C ALA A 452 10.62 38.14 26.73
N GLY A 453 11.67 38.24 27.56
CA GLY A 453 12.30 39.50 27.99
C GLY A 453 13.85 39.49 28.01
N SER A 454 14.50 38.38 27.68
CA SER A 454 15.96 38.24 27.73
C SER A 454 16.56 38.02 26.36
N GLN A 455 17.68 38.68 26.05
CA GLN A 455 18.49 38.42 24.86
C GLN A 455 19.25 37.09 25.05
N PRO A 456 19.34 36.22 24.01
CA PRO A 456 20.10 34.99 24.09
C PRO A 456 21.60 35.26 24.35
N ALA A 457 22.18 34.64 25.36
CA ALA A 457 23.62 34.62 25.58
C ALA A 457 24.27 33.68 24.56
N ILE A 458 24.85 34.23 23.53
CA ILE A 458 25.69 33.51 22.57
C ILE A 458 27.11 33.43 23.12
N LEU A 459 27.63 32.22 23.32
CA LEU A 459 29.07 32.03 23.61
C LEU A 459 29.84 32.25 22.30
N ASP A 460 30.61 33.32 22.27
CA ASP A 460 31.59 33.60 21.22
C ASP A 460 32.96 33.04 21.66
N PRO A 461 33.43 31.88 21.14
CA PRO A 461 34.69 31.29 21.56
C PRO A 461 35.92 31.94 20.96
N GLU A 462 35.79 32.71 19.86
CA GLU A 462 36.89 33.46 19.24
C GLU A 462 36.30 34.63 18.42
N GLY A 463 36.55 35.85 18.89
CA GLY A 463 36.02 37.11 18.38
C GLY A 463 36.29 37.38 16.90
N THR A 464 35.42 36.89 16.03
CA THR A 464 35.32 37.26 14.62
C THR A 464 33.86 37.49 14.25
N GLY A 465 33.48 38.68 14.26
CA GLY A 465 32.59 39.58 13.53
C GLY A 465 31.30 39.11 12.87
N ASP A 466 30.70 37.93 13.17
CA ASP A 466 29.48 37.43 12.51
C ASP A 466 28.26 37.25 13.45
N ALA A 467 28.37 37.58 14.73
CA ALA A 467 27.31 37.45 15.71
C ALA A 467 26.13 38.41 15.45
N ASP A 468 26.42 39.61 14.95
CA ASP A 468 25.37 40.60 14.62
C ASP A 468 24.52 40.19 13.42
N ASP A 469 25.09 39.53 12.41
CA ASP A 469 24.36 39.02 11.24
C ASP A 469 23.39 37.84 11.62
N LEU A 470 23.81 36.97 12.53
CA LEU A 470 22.98 35.89 13.03
C LEU A 470 21.84 36.40 13.92
N GLN A 471 22.07 37.40 14.78
CA GLN A 471 21.01 38.03 15.57
C GLN A 471 20.02 38.77 14.68
N GLU A 472 20.49 39.45 13.65
CA GLU A 472 19.62 40.12 12.68
C GLU A 472 18.80 39.14 11.88
N ARG A 473 19.36 38.01 11.44
CA ARG A 473 18.66 36.95 10.72
C ARG A 473 17.62 36.20 11.57
N VAL A 474 17.91 35.88 12.83
CA VAL A 474 16.97 35.28 13.77
C VAL A 474 15.85 36.28 14.11
N SER A 475 16.20 37.58 14.32
CA SER A 475 15.21 38.65 14.54
C SER A 475 14.30 38.88 13.30
N ILE A 476 14.87 38.82 12.10
CA ILE A 476 14.16 38.95 10.83
C ILE A 476 13.22 37.74 10.61
N ILE A 477 13.67 36.52 10.93
CA ILE A 477 12.85 35.32 10.84
C ILE A 477 11.73 35.34 11.86
N ALA A 478 11.99 35.70 13.12
CA ALA A 478 10.98 35.86 14.16
C ALA A 478 9.95 36.95 13.79
N LYS A 479 10.42 38.11 13.26
CA LYS A 479 9.54 39.18 12.74
C LYS A 479 8.77 38.77 11.49
N ARG A 480 9.31 37.92 10.62
CA ARG A 480 8.60 37.38 9.46
C ARG A 480 7.53 36.37 9.85
N LEU A 481 7.80 35.51 10.82
CA LEU A 481 6.81 34.57 11.37
C LEU A 481 5.65 35.33 12.06
N LEU A 482 5.97 36.39 12.82
CA LEU A 482 4.96 37.25 13.45
C LEU A 482 4.17 38.12 12.43
N ARG A 483 4.80 38.61 11.35
CA ARG A 483 4.13 39.41 10.31
C ARG A 483 3.29 38.61 9.32
N LYS A 484 3.64 37.36 8.99
CA LYS A 484 2.79 36.49 8.17
C LYS A 484 1.48 36.12 8.87
N GLY A 485 1.45 36.06 10.21
CA GLY A 485 0.23 35.83 10.97
C GLY A 485 -0.75 37.01 11.04
N THR A 486 -0.30 38.24 10.74
CA THR A 486 -1.15 39.46 10.81
C THR A 486 -1.60 40.00 9.44
N ALA A 487 -1.03 39.52 8.33
CA ALA A 487 -1.36 40.02 6.99
C ALA A 487 -2.51 39.26 6.31
N GLU A 488 -2.91 38.09 6.77
CA GLU A 488 -4.03 37.31 6.18
C GLU A 488 -5.37 37.50 6.89
N VAL A 489 -5.43 38.24 8.00
CA VAL A 489 -6.69 38.54 8.71
C VAL A 489 -7.34 39.85 8.24
N GLY A 490 -6.66 40.65 7.38
CA GLY A 490 -7.10 41.97 6.96
C GLY A 490 -7.71 42.09 5.53
N ALA A 491 -7.93 41.01 4.81
CA ALA A 491 -8.38 41.08 3.41
C ALA A 491 -9.71 40.37 3.12
N HIS A 492 -10.60 40.20 4.07
CA HIS A 492 -12.01 39.91 3.82
C HIS A 492 -12.86 40.53 4.94
N VAL A 493 -13.19 41.79 4.77
CA VAL A 493 -14.42 42.43 5.18
C VAL A 493 -15.03 43.09 3.97
#